data_6ed58fcb544caf7ac4da869eef57846c
#
_entry.id   6ed58fcb544caf7ac4da869eef57846c
#
_cell.length_a   1.000
_cell.length_b   1.000
_cell.length_c   1.000
_cell.angle_alpha   90.00
_cell.angle_beta   90.00
_cell.angle_gamma   90.00
#
_symmetry.space_group_name_H-M   'P 1'
#
loop_
_entity.id
_entity.type
_entity.pdbx_description
1 polymer ?
#
loop_
_entity_poly.entity_id
_entity_poly.type
_entity_poly.pdbx_seq_one_letter_code
_entity_poly.pdbx_strand_id
1 'polypeptide(L)'
;MHPFIPVELTDSPGHYRFTVPKNLCVGPPDRLFMFGGVGLASALSAVEHFTGRPTVWAAAQYLSYARPGTELDLEVIVPVTGKYNSQARVITRAGDQEIITVNAALGSRPDSPHHQWAVMPAVPPPEDCPEMTIRWQRDPDDMNSQWDRRVASGSFGRDRCKAPPASDGVGRLWVRPTNPDLPIDRLVLAVMADFLPSGVGNALGANAGGNSLDNTIRYMNFVPTEWVLADIRIHAVHAGFAHGRVHLFAQDGTLLATASQSLIVRIHS
;
A
#
# COMPACT_ATOMS: atom_id res chain seq x y z
N MET A 1 -18.18 -4.90 -7.26
CA MET A 1 -16.82 -5.33 -6.83
C MET A 1 -15.77 -4.45 -7.50
N HIS A 2 -14.66 -4.17 -6.84
CA HIS A 2 -13.60 -3.30 -7.36
C HIS A 2 -12.82 -4.02 -8.48
N PRO A 3 -12.59 -3.41 -9.66
CA PRO A 3 -11.98 -4.10 -10.80
C PRO A 3 -10.53 -4.55 -10.54
N PHE A 4 -9.79 -3.83 -9.70
CA PHE A 4 -8.41 -4.13 -9.36
C PHE A 4 -8.28 -5.10 -8.17
N ILE A 5 -9.25 -5.12 -7.24
CA ILE A 5 -9.28 -5.98 -6.05
C ILE A 5 -10.57 -6.81 -6.09
N PRO A 6 -10.59 -7.94 -6.81
CA PRO A 6 -11.79 -8.73 -7.07
C PRO A 6 -12.15 -9.64 -5.87
N VAL A 7 -12.60 -9.00 -4.77
CA VAL A 7 -13.14 -9.72 -3.61
C VAL A 7 -14.57 -10.13 -3.90
N GLU A 8 -14.91 -11.39 -3.68
CA GLU A 8 -16.20 -11.99 -3.97
C GLU A 8 -17.04 -12.16 -2.70
N LEU A 9 -18.35 -12.01 -2.85
CA LEU A 9 -19.32 -12.36 -1.80
C LEU A 9 -19.43 -13.88 -1.67
N THR A 10 -19.65 -14.35 -0.44
CA THR A 10 -20.04 -15.75 -0.17
C THR A 10 -21.49 -15.79 0.32
N ASP A 11 -22.06 -17.00 0.42
CA ASP A 11 -23.39 -17.19 0.99
C ASP A 11 -23.44 -16.95 2.51
N SER A 12 -22.29 -16.87 3.17
CA SER A 12 -22.19 -16.62 4.62
C SER A 12 -22.01 -15.13 4.89
N PRO A 13 -22.93 -14.46 5.64
CA PRO A 13 -22.80 -13.07 5.99
C PRO A 13 -21.48 -12.77 6.71
N GLY A 14 -20.77 -11.72 6.28
CA GLY A 14 -19.48 -11.31 6.83
C GLY A 14 -18.29 -12.11 6.32
N HIS A 15 -18.50 -13.12 5.47
CA HIS A 15 -17.44 -13.87 4.79
C HIS A 15 -17.32 -13.48 3.33
N TYR A 16 -16.09 -13.34 2.88
CA TYR A 16 -15.73 -12.98 1.52
C TYR A 16 -14.63 -13.90 1.03
N ARG A 17 -14.53 -14.04 -0.28
CA ARG A 17 -13.48 -14.82 -0.93
C ARG A 17 -12.59 -13.90 -1.78
N PHE A 18 -11.30 -14.19 -1.76
CA PHE A 18 -10.33 -13.53 -2.63
C PHE A 18 -9.33 -14.56 -3.14
N THR A 19 -9.43 -14.91 -4.41
CA THR A 19 -8.40 -15.73 -5.07
C THR A 19 -7.26 -14.84 -5.51
N VAL A 20 -6.06 -15.07 -5.02
CA VAL A 20 -4.89 -14.22 -5.26
C VAL A 20 -4.50 -14.23 -6.74
N PRO A 21 -4.70 -13.13 -7.50
CA PRO A 21 -4.31 -13.09 -8.90
C PRO A 21 -2.79 -12.97 -9.04
N LYS A 22 -2.22 -13.58 -10.08
CA LYS A 22 -0.77 -13.53 -10.35
C LYS A 22 -0.25 -12.10 -10.52
N ASN A 23 -1.00 -11.26 -11.23
CA ASN A 23 -0.66 -9.86 -11.50
C ASN A 23 -0.74 -8.94 -10.27
N LEU A 24 -1.17 -9.45 -9.12
CA LEU A 24 -1.15 -8.76 -7.82
C LEU A 24 -0.08 -9.34 -6.87
N CYS A 25 0.86 -10.09 -7.43
CA CYS A 25 1.97 -10.70 -6.69
C CYS A 25 3.30 -10.05 -7.04
N VAL A 26 4.26 -10.17 -6.13
CA VAL A 26 5.66 -9.71 -6.28
C VAL A 26 6.62 -10.84 -5.91
N GLY A 27 7.88 -10.63 -6.21
CA GLY A 27 8.94 -11.58 -5.86
C GLY A 27 9.64 -12.16 -7.09
N PRO A 28 10.59 -13.08 -6.89
CA PRO A 28 11.20 -13.83 -7.99
C PRO A 28 10.14 -14.66 -8.74
N PRO A 29 10.28 -14.88 -10.05
CA PRO A 29 9.29 -15.58 -10.87
C PRO A 29 8.92 -16.98 -10.34
N ASP A 30 9.87 -17.68 -9.70
CA ASP A 30 9.70 -19.00 -9.09
C ASP A 30 9.07 -18.95 -7.69
N ARG A 31 8.97 -17.79 -7.08
CA ARG A 31 8.52 -17.59 -5.69
C ARG A 31 7.69 -16.34 -5.52
N LEU A 32 6.71 -16.14 -6.41
CA LEU A 32 5.75 -15.05 -6.29
C LEU A 32 4.89 -15.20 -5.04
N PHE A 33 4.56 -14.06 -4.44
CA PHE A 33 3.62 -13.96 -3.31
C PHE A 33 2.80 -12.67 -3.43
N MET A 34 1.61 -12.70 -2.85
CA MET A 34 0.70 -11.55 -2.83
C MET A 34 1.39 -10.32 -2.26
N PHE A 35 1.28 -9.18 -2.95
CA PHE A 35 1.78 -7.90 -2.45
C PHE A 35 1.01 -7.49 -1.18
N GLY A 36 1.72 -7.03 -0.15
CA GLY A 36 1.09 -6.74 1.15
C GLY A 36 -0.03 -5.71 1.07
N GLY A 37 0.16 -4.65 0.28
CA GLY A 37 -0.87 -3.65 0.04
C GLY A 37 -2.14 -4.20 -0.61
N VAL A 38 -2.04 -5.27 -1.41
CA VAL A 38 -3.20 -5.98 -1.97
C VAL A 38 -3.98 -6.72 -0.87
N GLY A 39 -3.26 -7.37 0.06
CA GLY A 39 -3.89 -8.01 1.20
C GLY A 39 -4.64 -7.02 2.09
N LEU A 40 -4.05 -5.85 2.36
CA LEU A 40 -4.74 -4.77 3.06
C LEU A 40 -5.97 -4.29 2.26
N ALA A 41 -5.82 -4.01 0.96
CA ALA A 41 -6.91 -3.53 0.12
C ALA A 41 -8.06 -4.54 0.01
N SER A 42 -7.78 -5.85 -0.05
CA SER A 42 -8.83 -6.88 -0.08
C SER A 42 -9.64 -6.90 1.22
N ALA A 43 -8.98 -6.78 2.37
CA ALA A 43 -9.65 -6.66 3.66
C ALA A 43 -10.53 -5.40 3.76
N LEU A 44 -10.02 -4.25 3.24
CA LEU A 44 -10.78 -3.00 3.18
C LEU A 44 -12.00 -3.11 2.25
N SER A 45 -11.85 -3.75 1.09
CA SER A 45 -12.97 -3.99 0.18
C SER A 45 -14.08 -4.79 0.86
N ALA A 46 -13.74 -5.85 1.58
CA ALA A 46 -14.70 -6.67 2.32
C ALA A 46 -15.42 -5.87 3.42
N VAL A 47 -14.67 -5.16 4.27
CA VAL A 47 -15.25 -4.44 5.41
C VAL A 47 -16.06 -3.20 5.01
N GLU A 48 -15.64 -2.47 3.97
CA GLU A 48 -16.42 -1.34 3.42
C GLU A 48 -17.73 -1.83 2.80
N HIS A 49 -17.70 -2.93 2.06
CA HIS A 49 -18.91 -3.55 1.52
C HIS A 49 -19.85 -4.00 2.65
N PHE A 50 -19.33 -4.70 3.66
CA PHE A 50 -20.14 -5.23 4.77
C PHE A 50 -20.79 -4.13 5.60
N THR A 51 -20.07 -3.04 5.86
CA THR A 51 -20.56 -1.96 6.73
C THR A 51 -21.31 -0.86 5.97
N GLY A 52 -21.13 -0.77 4.66
CA GLY A 52 -21.60 0.35 3.83
C GLY A 52 -20.93 1.69 4.20
N ARG A 53 -19.77 1.67 4.88
CA ARG A 53 -19.09 2.85 5.38
C ARG A 53 -17.67 2.94 4.84
N PRO A 54 -17.18 4.15 4.51
CA PRO A 54 -15.80 4.35 4.08
C PRO A 54 -14.81 4.14 5.23
N THR A 55 -13.65 3.56 4.92
CA THR A 55 -12.54 3.42 5.87
C THR A 55 -11.94 4.79 6.19
N VAL A 56 -11.74 5.07 7.48
CA VAL A 56 -11.02 6.25 8.00
C VAL A 56 -9.58 5.89 8.34
N TRP A 57 -9.39 4.72 8.95
CA TRP A 57 -8.11 4.20 9.39
C TRP A 57 -8.12 2.68 9.31
N ALA A 58 -6.96 2.11 8.98
CA ALA A 58 -6.74 0.68 9.08
C ALA A 58 -5.29 0.38 9.47
N ALA A 59 -5.10 -0.73 10.19
CA ALA A 59 -3.79 -1.29 10.52
C ALA A 59 -3.80 -2.79 10.20
N ALA A 60 -2.92 -3.19 9.30
CA ALA A 60 -2.66 -4.58 8.93
C ALA A 60 -1.47 -5.14 9.70
N GLN A 61 -1.55 -6.39 10.13
CA GLN A 61 -0.43 -7.20 10.55
C GLN A 61 -0.25 -8.35 9.58
N TYR A 62 0.93 -8.49 8.99
CA TYR A 62 1.26 -9.54 8.03
C TYR A 62 1.86 -10.74 8.74
N LEU A 63 1.17 -11.87 8.70
CA LEU A 63 1.51 -13.07 9.45
C LEU A 63 2.16 -14.13 8.56
N SER A 64 1.74 -14.22 7.31
CA SER A 64 2.25 -15.20 6.36
C SER A 64 2.08 -14.74 4.90
N TYR A 65 2.62 -15.53 3.97
CA TYR A 65 2.55 -15.27 2.54
C TYR A 65 1.45 -16.11 1.87
N ALA A 66 0.69 -15.48 0.99
CA ALA A 66 -0.21 -16.19 0.06
C ALA A 66 0.42 -16.21 -1.34
N ARG A 67 0.35 -17.36 -2.03
CA ARG A 67 0.87 -17.53 -3.39
C ARG A 67 -0.20 -17.21 -4.44
N PRO A 68 0.18 -16.97 -5.71
CA PRO A 68 -0.79 -16.89 -6.80
C PRO A 68 -1.71 -18.12 -6.80
N GLY A 69 -3.02 -17.91 -7.02
CA GLY A 69 -4.03 -18.96 -7.03
C GLY A 69 -4.50 -19.41 -5.64
N THR A 70 -3.90 -18.94 -4.54
CA THR A 70 -4.41 -19.24 -3.21
C THR A 70 -5.78 -18.60 -3.02
N GLU A 71 -6.76 -19.40 -2.60
CA GLU A 71 -8.07 -18.91 -2.17
C GLU A 71 -7.97 -18.47 -0.71
N LEU A 72 -8.35 -17.22 -0.46
CA LEU A 72 -8.38 -16.60 0.85
C LEU A 72 -9.82 -16.40 1.29
N ASP A 73 -10.13 -16.81 2.53
CA ASP A 73 -11.36 -16.46 3.25
C ASP A 73 -11.11 -15.21 4.10
N LEU A 74 -11.98 -14.21 3.97
CA LEU A 74 -11.93 -12.95 4.71
C LEU A 74 -13.16 -12.88 5.63
N GLU A 75 -12.94 -13.06 6.91
CA GLU A 75 -13.95 -12.95 7.96
C GLU A 75 -14.02 -11.51 8.49
N VAL A 76 -15.15 -10.83 8.31
CA VAL A 76 -15.40 -9.48 8.79
C VAL A 76 -16.14 -9.51 10.11
N ILE A 77 -15.56 -8.93 11.15
CA ILE A 77 -16.10 -8.84 12.50
C ILE A 77 -16.30 -7.35 12.84
N VAL A 78 -17.53 -6.94 13.17
CA VAL A 78 -17.87 -5.55 13.52
C VAL A 78 -18.41 -5.51 14.95
N PRO A 79 -17.54 -5.44 15.98
CA PRO A 79 -17.97 -5.46 17.39
C PRO A 79 -18.71 -4.19 17.82
N VAL A 80 -18.47 -3.06 17.12
CA VAL A 80 -19.09 -1.77 17.49
C VAL A 80 -19.58 -1.05 16.24
N THR A 81 -20.86 -0.66 16.26
CA THR A 81 -21.48 0.22 15.27
C THR A 81 -22.19 1.37 15.98
N GLY A 82 -21.64 2.58 15.84
CA GLY A 82 -22.24 3.81 16.32
C GLY A 82 -22.92 4.61 15.20
N LYS A 83 -23.45 5.79 15.55
CA LYS A 83 -24.14 6.67 14.60
C LYS A 83 -23.21 7.07 13.42
N TYR A 84 -21.97 7.43 13.68
CA TYR A 84 -21.04 8.01 12.70
C TYR A 84 -19.87 7.09 12.35
N ASN A 85 -19.56 6.11 13.18
CA ASN A 85 -18.40 5.22 12.98
C ASN A 85 -18.69 3.79 13.43
N SER A 86 -17.97 2.86 12.83
CA SER A 86 -17.87 1.47 13.22
C SER A 86 -16.42 1.12 13.52
N GLN A 87 -16.21 0.17 14.42
CA GLN A 87 -14.91 -0.47 14.62
C GLN A 87 -15.01 -1.90 14.10
N ALA A 88 -14.05 -2.31 13.32
CA ALA A 88 -14.07 -3.61 12.65
C ALA A 88 -12.71 -4.30 12.69
N ARG A 89 -12.74 -5.61 12.51
CA ARG A 89 -11.57 -6.44 12.27
C ARG A 89 -11.86 -7.36 11.10
N VAL A 90 -10.86 -7.56 10.25
CA VAL A 90 -10.90 -8.56 9.18
C VAL A 90 -9.77 -9.55 9.43
N ILE A 91 -10.08 -10.84 9.42
CA ILE A 91 -9.13 -11.94 9.53
C ILE A 91 -9.13 -12.66 8.20
N THR A 92 -7.97 -12.72 7.55
CA THR A 92 -7.81 -13.37 6.24
C THR A 92 -7.03 -14.66 6.41
N ARG A 93 -7.60 -15.79 5.94
CA ARG A 93 -7.01 -17.13 6.07
C ARG A 93 -6.88 -17.83 4.71
N ALA A 94 -5.88 -18.69 4.63
CA ALA A 94 -5.74 -19.71 3.61
C ALA A 94 -5.89 -21.08 4.31
N GLY A 95 -7.06 -21.70 4.23
CA GLY A 95 -7.41 -22.83 5.10
C GLY A 95 -7.29 -22.44 6.58
N ASP A 96 -6.53 -23.19 7.36
CA ASP A 96 -6.32 -22.92 8.79
C ASP A 96 -5.23 -21.85 9.06
N GLN A 97 -4.47 -21.46 8.04
CA GLN A 97 -3.38 -20.52 8.19
C GLN A 97 -3.87 -19.07 8.09
N GLU A 98 -3.62 -18.28 9.15
CA GLU A 98 -3.86 -16.84 9.13
C GLU A 98 -2.77 -16.13 8.32
N ILE A 99 -3.19 -15.33 7.34
CA ILE A 99 -2.30 -14.63 6.40
C ILE A 99 -2.13 -13.17 6.82
N ILE A 100 -3.24 -12.50 7.11
CA ILE A 100 -3.26 -11.09 7.51
C ILE A 100 -4.43 -10.83 8.45
N THR A 101 -4.19 -10.01 9.47
CA THR A 101 -5.24 -9.44 10.32
C THR A 101 -5.27 -7.93 10.14
N VAL A 102 -6.46 -7.37 9.94
CA VAL A 102 -6.66 -5.93 9.76
C VAL A 102 -7.64 -5.41 10.80
N ASN A 103 -7.26 -4.39 11.57
CA ASN A 103 -8.17 -3.60 12.38
C ASN A 103 -8.51 -2.32 11.63
N ALA A 104 -9.78 -1.89 11.67
CA ALA A 104 -10.24 -0.71 10.93
C ALA A 104 -11.27 0.10 11.70
N ALA A 105 -11.24 1.42 11.51
CA ALA A 105 -12.33 2.32 11.85
C ALA A 105 -12.93 2.85 10.54
N LEU A 106 -14.26 2.80 10.45
CA LEU A 106 -15.02 3.20 9.28
C LEU A 106 -16.07 4.24 9.66
N GLY A 107 -16.40 5.13 8.77
CA GLY A 107 -17.46 6.11 9.00
C GLY A 107 -17.19 7.46 8.36
N SER A 108 -18.08 8.40 8.68
CA SER A 108 -18.01 9.78 8.20
C SER A 108 -18.74 10.73 9.15
N ARG A 109 -18.21 11.96 9.24
CA ARG A 109 -18.85 13.08 9.95
C ARG A 109 -18.95 14.27 9.02
N PRO A 110 -19.99 14.37 8.19
CA PRO A 110 -20.06 15.34 7.09
C PRO A 110 -20.02 16.81 7.55
N ASP A 111 -20.54 17.10 8.75
CA ASP A 111 -20.63 18.48 9.28
C ASP A 111 -19.42 18.88 10.12
N SER A 112 -18.28 18.20 9.93
CA SER A 112 -17.05 18.49 10.68
C SER A 112 -16.16 19.48 9.93
N PRO A 113 -15.29 20.26 10.62
CA PRO A 113 -14.29 21.11 9.98
C PRO A 113 -13.33 20.32 9.09
N HIS A 114 -12.93 20.93 7.98
CA HIS A 114 -11.91 20.40 7.07
C HIS A 114 -10.72 21.33 7.03
N HIS A 115 -9.53 20.83 7.35
CA HIS A 115 -8.28 21.58 7.21
C HIS A 115 -7.10 20.64 7.03
N GLN A 116 -6.14 21.04 6.20
CA GLN A 116 -4.88 20.33 5.98
C GLN A 116 -3.72 21.22 6.39
N TRP A 117 -2.87 20.74 7.31
CA TRP A 117 -1.61 21.41 7.69
C TRP A 117 -0.39 20.81 6.98
N ALA A 118 -0.49 19.54 6.52
CA ALA A 118 0.59 18.92 5.78
C ALA A 118 0.75 19.62 4.41
N VAL A 119 1.99 19.94 4.07
CA VAL A 119 2.34 20.59 2.81
C VAL A 119 3.06 19.56 1.92
N MET A 120 2.61 19.46 0.69
CA MET A 120 3.29 18.65 -0.32
C MET A 120 4.68 19.24 -0.56
N PRO A 121 5.76 18.44 -0.52
CA PRO A 121 7.10 18.93 -0.82
C PRO A 121 7.18 19.40 -2.28
N ALA A 122 7.97 20.46 -2.51
CA ALA A 122 8.26 20.92 -3.87
C ALA A 122 9.11 19.87 -4.61
N VAL A 123 8.58 19.38 -5.71
CA VAL A 123 9.23 18.40 -6.62
C VAL A 123 8.91 18.77 -8.05
N PRO A 124 9.72 18.32 -9.05
CA PRO A 124 9.33 18.43 -10.45
C PRO A 124 8.04 17.68 -10.74
N PRO A 125 7.22 18.10 -11.70
CA PRO A 125 6.03 17.38 -12.10
C PRO A 125 6.39 16.01 -12.73
N PRO A 126 5.47 15.05 -12.77
CA PRO A 126 5.79 13.68 -13.16
C PRO A 126 6.36 13.56 -14.58
N GLU A 127 5.95 14.40 -15.51
CA GLU A 127 6.47 14.44 -16.89
C GLU A 127 7.95 14.79 -16.99
N ASP A 128 8.47 15.58 -16.03
CA ASP A 128 9.88 15.99 -15.98
C ASP A 128 10.74 15.02 -15.14
N CYS A 129 10.13 13.99 -14.56
CA CYS A 129 10.82 13.02 -13.72
C CYS A 129 11.20 11.75 -14.51
N PRO A 130 12.40 11.19 -14.30
CA PRO A 130 12.80 9.94 -14.95
C PRO A 130 11.98 8.76 -14.47
N GLU A 131 11.74 7.81 -15.37
CA GLU A 131 11.09 6.55 -15.02
C GLU A 131 11.94 5.75 -14.03
N MET A 132 11.27 5.10 -13.07
CA MET A 132 11.92 4.18 -12.17
C MET A 132 12.24 2.86 -12.88
N THR A 133 13.50 2.62 -13.18
CA THR A 133 13.94 1.38 -13.82
C THR A 133 14.09 0.25 -12.78
N ILE A 134 13.59 -0.94 -13.11
CA ILE A 134 13.70 -2.12 -12.25
C ILE A 134 15.01 -2.85 -12.56
N ARG A 135 15.72 -3.34 -11.53
CA ARG A 135 17.08 -3.88 -11.64
C ARG A 135 17.15 -5.33 -12.19
N TRP A 136 16.19 -6.15 -11.83
CA TRP A 136 16.19 -7.58 -12.16
C TRP A 136 15.06 -7.98 -13.10
N GLN A 137 15.29 -9.11 -13.75
CA GLN A 137 14.24 -9.72 -14.54
C GLN A 137 13.09 -10.12 -13.59
N ARG A 138 11.93 -9.57 -13.85
CA ARG A 138 10.69 -9.86 -13.14
C ARG A 138 9.72 -10.56 -14.06
N ASP A 139 8.71 -11.17 -13.49
CA ASP A 139 7.56 -11.60 -14.28
C ASP A 139 6.91 -10.36 -14.93
N PRO A 140 6.72 -10.34 -16.26
CA PRO A 140 6.14 -9.18 -16.94
C PRO A 140 4.71 -8.86 -16.48
N ASP A 141 4.02 -9.85 -15.89
CA ASP A 141 2.65 -9.73 -15.40
C ASP A 141 2.59 -9.61 -13.86
N ASP A 142 3.70 -9.25 -13.20
CA ASP A 142 3.70 -9.05 -11.74
C ASP A 142 3.08 -7.69 -11.34
N MET A 143 2.89 -7.50 -10.04
CA MET A 143 2.33 -6.28 -9.46
C MET A 143 3.07 -5.01 -9.89
N ASN A 144 4.37 -5.10 -10.21
CA ASN A 144 5.15 -3.93 -10.59
C ASN A 144 4.79 -3.40 -11.97
N SER A 145 4.27 -4.25 -12.87
CA SER A 145 3.80 -3.86 -14.20
C SER A 145 2.49 -3.06 -14.17
N GLN A 146 1.78 -3.10 -13.05
CA GLN A 146 0.52 -2.37 -12.87
C GLN A 146 0.71 -0.87 -12.56
N TRP A 147 1.96 -0.41 -12.42
CA TRP A 147 2.28 0.94 -11.96
C TRP A 147 3.30 1.64 -12.86
N ASP A 148 2.95 2.83 -13.31
CA ASP A 148 3.89 3.81 -13.82
C ASP A 148 4.49 4.56 -12.61
N ARG A 149 5.82 4.64 -12.54
CA ARG A 149 6.54 5.24 -11.40
C ARG A 149 7.66 6.13 -11.92
N ARG A 150 7.70 7.37 -11.42
CA ARG A 150 8.68 8.38 -11.76
C ARG A 150 9.45 8.84 -10.52
N VAL A 151 10.76 8.97 -10.64
CA VAL A 151 11.62 9.36 -9.50
C VAL A 151 11.65 10.87 -9.37
N ALA A 152 10.90 11.42 -8.42
CA ALA A 152 10.87 12.86 -8.16
C ALA A 152 12.06 13.33 -7.31
N SER A 153 12.56 12.50 -6.39
CA SER A 153 13.84 12.72 -5.69
C SER A 153 14.34 11.44 -5.04
N GLY A 154 15.64 11.36 -4.81
CA GLY A 154 16.31 10.20 -4.24
C GLY A 154 16.70 9.15 -5.29
N SER A 155 16.99 7.94 -4.86
CA SER A 155 17.46 6.82 -5.68
C SER A 155 16.59 5.60 -5.50
N PHE A 156 15.98 5.11 -6.58
CA PHE A 156 15.07 3.97 -6.56
C PHE A 156 15.39 2.96 -7.67
N GLY A 157 14.80 1.79 -7.58
CA GLY A 157 14.92 0.76 -8.59
C GLY A 157 16.39 0.36 -8.83
N ARG A 158 16.83 0.41 -10.09
CA ARG A 158 18.21 0.06 -10.50
C ARG A 158 19.25 1.01 -9.95
N ASP A 159 18.92 2.26 -9.71
CA ASP A 159 19.88 3.31 -9.36
C ASP A 159 20.07 3.49 -7.85
N ARG A 160 19.28 2.80 -7.03
CA ARG A 160 19.31 2.93 -5.55
C ARG A 160 20.67 2.65 -4.89
N CYS A 161 21.53 1.83 -5.52
CA CYS A 161 22.87 1.52 -5.02
C CYS A 161 23.99 2.30 -5.72
N LYS A 162 23.66 3.24 -6.61
CA LYS A 162 24.63 4.10 -7.28
C LYS A 162 24.83 5.45 -6.59
N ALA A 163 23.93 5.80 -5.69
CA ALA A 163 23.96 7.04 -4.94
C ALA A 163 24.41 6.77 -3.48
N PRO A 164 24.99 7.76 -2.80
CA PRO A 164 25.25 7.66 -1.37
C PRO A 164 23.93 7.53 -0.58
N PRO A 165 23.99 7.08 0.69
CA PRO A 165 22.82 7.07 1.57
C PRO A 165 22.13 8.43 1.61
N ALA A 166 20.81 8.44 1.58
CA ALA A 166 20.04 9.67 1.74
C ALA A 166 20.23 10.25 3.15
N SER A 167 20.73 11.49 3.26
CA SER A 167 21.11 12.10 4.54
C SER A 167 19.95 12.28 5.52
N ASP A 168 18.70 12.34 5.00
CA ASP A 168 17.47 12.49 5.78
C ASP A 168 16.50 11.30 5.64
N GLY A 169 16.94 10.23 4.96
CA GLY A 169 16.14 9.02 4.70
C GLY A 169 14.93 9.25 3.78
N VAL A 170 14.89 10.38 3.05
CA VAL A 170 13.75 10.75 2.21
C VAL A 170 13.98 10.35 0.76
N GLY A 171 12.93 9.84 0.13
CA GLY A 171 12.83 9.64 -1.31
C GLY A 171 11.39 9.84 -1.78
N ARG A 172 11.21 10.29 -3.02
CA ARG A 172 9.89 10.64 -3.55
C ARG A 172 9.65 10.02 -4.91
N LEU A 173 8.49 9.43 -5.04
CA LEU A 173 8.02 8.80 -6.29
C LEU A 173 6.67 9.39 -6.68
N TRP A 174 6.52 9.79 -7.93
CA TRP A 174 5.23 9.88 -8.56
C TRP A 174 4.78 8.48 -8.97
N VAL A 175 3.53 8.15 -8.67
CA VAL A 175 2.95 6.82 -8.93
C VAL A 175 1.56 6.98 -9.52
N ARG A 176 1.26 6.20 -10.57
CA ARG A 176 -0.11 6.03 -11.08
C ARG A 176 -0.34 4.58 -11.52
N PRO A 177 -1.59 4.11 -11.57
CA PRO A 177 -1.92 2.88 -12.28
C PRO A 177 -1.56 2.97 -13.76
N THR A 178 -1.10 1.88 -14.38
CA THR A 178 -0.92 1.81 -15.85
C THR A 178 -2.24 1.74 -16.59
N ASN A 179 -3.29 1.21 -15.94
CA ASN A 179 -4.66 1.27 -16.46
C ASN A 179 -5.26 2.65 -16.15
N PRO A 180 -5.51 3.51 -17.18
CA PRO A 180 -6.04 4.85 -16.97
C PRO A 180 -7.50 4.87 -16.46
N ASP A 181 -8.23 3.76 -16.63
CA ASP A 181 -9.62 3.65 -16.17
C ASP A 181 -9.71 3.24 -14.68
N LEU A 182 -8.58 2.93 -14.03
CA LEU A 182 -8.54 2.59 -12.62
C LEU A 182 -8.47 3.87 -11.77
N PRO A 183 -9.56 4.24 -11.06
CA PRO A 183 -9.56 5.44 -10.24
C PRO A 183 -8.63 5.29 -9.02
N ILE A 184 -8.03 6.40 -8.61
CA ILE A 184 -7.25 6.47 -7.35
C ILE A 184 -8.23 6.63 -6.18
N ASP A 185 -8.65 5.51 -5.64
CA ASP A 185 -9.56 5.41 -4.49
C ASP A 185 -8.85 4.86 -3.23
N ARG A 186 -9.64 4.52 -2.20
CA ARG A 186 -9.10 3.99 -0.93
C ARG A 186 -8.32 2.70 -1.12
N LEU A 187 -8.80 1.80 -1.98
CA LEU A 187 -8.16 0.50 -2.20
C LEU A 187 -6.85 0.66 -2.96
N VAL A 188 -6.83 1.52 -3.97
CA VAL A 188 -5.61 1.86 -4.72
C VAL A 188 -4.59 2.55 -3.82
N LEU A 189 -5.01 3.50 -2.96
CA LEU A 189 -4.12 4.15 -1.99
C LEU A 189 -3.58 3.17 -0.94
N ALA A 190 -4.36 2.16 -0.51
CA ALA A 190 -3.88 1.11 0.39
C ALA A 190 -2.74 0.30 -0.24
N VAL A 191 -2.84 0.03 -1.55
CA VAL A 191 -1.77 -0.62 -2.30
C VAL A 191 -0.55 0.29 -2.41
N MET A 192 -0.73 1.57 -2.75
CA MET A 192 0.38 2.56 -2.85
C MET A 192 1.08 2.78 -1.51
N ALA A 193 0.37 2.68 -0.38
CA ALA A 193 0.95 2.79 0.95
C ALA A 193 2.05 1.75 1.21
N ASP A 194 1.98 0.58 0.57
CA ASP A 194 2.97 -0.49 0.70
C ASP A 194 4.19 -0.33 -0.25
N PHE A 195 4.38 0.83 -0.86
CA PHE A 195 5.62 1.16 -1.57
C PHE A 195 6.74 1.67 -0.65
N LEU A 196 6.46 1.89 0.64
CA LEU A 196 7.44 2.33 1.64
C LEU A 196 8.72 1.47 1.67
N PRO A 197 8.67 0.12 1.56
CA PRO A 197 9.87 -0.72 1.52
C PRO A 197 10.87 -0.37 0.41
N SER A 198 10.40 0.24 -0.70
CA SER A 198 11.27 0.70 -1.78
C SER A 198 12.22 1.83 -1.35
N GLY A 199 11.87 2.59 -0.30
CA GLY A 199 12.68 3.67 0.26
C GLY A 199 13.90 3.19 1.07
N VAL A 200 13.93 1.93 1.50
CA VAL A 200 15.06 1.39 2.30
C VAL A 200 16.36 1.43 1.53
N GLY A 201 16.33 1.05 0.24
CA GLY A 201 17.51 1.10 -0.61
C GLY A 201 18.05 2.51 -0.80
N ASN A 202 17.16 3.50 -0.97
CA ASN A 202 17.54 4.92 -1.02
C ASN A 202 18.16 5.40 0.30
N ALA A 203 17.54 5.07 1.44
CA ALA A 203 18.03 5.49 2.74
C ALA A 203 19.42 4.91 3.06
N LEU A 204 19.68 3.67 2.67
CA LEU A 204 20.96 2.98 2.93
C LEU A 204 22.02 3.19 1.83
N GLY A 205 21.67 3.74 0.66
CA GLY A 205 22.55 3.78 -0.51
C GLY A 205 22.96 2.36 -0.96
N ALA A 206 22.08 1.38 -0.82
CA ALA A 206 22.38 -0.03 -1.00
C ALA A 206 21.31 -0.76 -1.82
N ASN A 207 21.68 -1.92 -2.37
CA ASN A 207 20.70 -2.84 -2.96
C ASN A 207 19.89 -3.50 -1.85
N ALA A 208 18.97 -2.75 -1.26
CA ALA A 208 18.15 -3.18 -0.14
C ALA A 208 16.66 -2.95 -0.40
N GLY A 209 15.85 -3.68 0.30
CA GLY A 209 14.41 -3.59 0.36
C GLY A 209 13.92 -4.17 1.67
N GLY A 210 12.66 -4.57 1.77
CA GLY A 210 12.15 -5.17 2.98
C GLY A 210 10.88 -5.98 2.79
N ASN A 211 10.59 -6.79 3.82
CA ASN A 211 9.32 -7.48 3.98
C ASN A 211 8.56 -6.80 5.11
N SER A 212 7.38 -6.28 4.79
CA SER A 212 6.53 -5.57 5.75
C SER A 212 6.05 -6.50 6.86
N LEU A 213 6.10 -6.03 8.11
CA LEU A 213 5.51 -6.68 9.29
C LEU A 213 4.11 -6.15 9.55
N ASP A 214 3.91 -4.86 9.32
CA ASP A 214 2.65 -4.14 9.46
C ASP A 214 2.49 -3.10 8.36
N ASN A 215 1.28 -2.58 8.22
CA ASN A 215 1.00 -1.37 7.47
C ASN A 215 -0.19 -0.65 8.10
N THR A 216 0.00 0.60 8.48
CA THR A 216 -1.07 1.43 9.02
C THR A 216 -1.34 2.58 8.07
N ILE A 217 -2.60 2.71 7.60
CA ILE A 217 -3.03 3.80 6.72
C ILE A 217 -4.13 4.64 7.38
N ARG A 218 -4.11 5.95 7.14
CA ARG A 218 -5.13 6.93 7.55
C ARG A 218 -5.52 7.74 6.32
N TYR A 219 -6.80 7.74 6.01
CA TYR A 219 -7.34 8.45 4.86
C TYR A 219 -7.75 9.88 5.25
N MET A 220 -7.52 10.81 4.33
CA MET A 220 -7.84 12.21 4.47
C MET A 220 -8.85 12.63 3.40
N ASN A 221 -8.48 13.54 2.52
CA ASN A 221 -9.34 14.01 1.45
C ASN A 221 -9.18 13.15 0.19
N PHE A 222 -10.23 13.14 -0.63
CA PHE A 222 -10.19 12.51 -1.95
C PHE A 222 -10.52 13.56 -3.01
N VAL A 223 -9.60 13.74 -3.94
CA VAL A 223 -9.76 14.60 -5.12
C VAL A 223 -9.37 13.80 -6.36
N PRO A 224 -9.96 14.07 -7.51
CA PRO A 224 -9.53 13.46 -8.77
C PRO A 224 -8.05 13.82 -9.02
N THR A 225 -7.24 12.81 -9.29
CA THR A 225 -5.82 12.99 -9.62
C THR A 225 -5.37 11.84 -10.50
N GLU A 226 -4.48 12.10 -11.45
CA GLU A 226 -3.87 11.07 -12.28
C GLU A 226 -2.63 10.46 -11.60
N TRP A 227 -1.84 11.30 -10.95
CA TRP A 227 -0.64 10.90 -10.24
C TRP A 227 -0.74 11.14 -8.74
N VAL A 228 -0.10 10.28 -7.97
CA VAL A 228 0.07 10.42 -6.52
C VAL A 228 1.55 10.56 -6.21
N LEU A 229 1.93 11.61 -5.49
CA LEU A 229 3.26 11.74 -4.93
C LEU A 229 3.36 10.92 -3.64
N ALA A 230 4.17 9.89 -3.65
CA ALA A 230 4.57 9.13 -2.45
C ALA A 230 5.83 9.78 -1.84
N ASP A 231 5.65 10.59 -0.79
CA ASP A 231 6.73 11.17 0.02
C ASP A 231 7.13 10.16 1.10
N ILE A 232 8.15 9.33 0.80
CA ILE A 232 8.62 8.23 1.62
C ILE A 232 9.76 8.71 2.51
N ARG A 233 9.68 8.42 3.81
CA ARG A 233 10.78 8.65 4.76
C ARG A 233 11.06 7.41 5.59
N ILE A 234 12.27 6.91 5.52
CA ILE A 234 12.79 5.91 6.46
C ILE A 234 13.34 6.65 7.67
N HIS A 235 12.79 6.37 8.84
CA HIS A 235 13.19 7.05 10.09
C HIS A 235 14.44 6.45 10.70
N ALA A 236 14.54 5.12 10.66
CA ALA A 236 15.66 4.38 11.25
C ALA A 236 15.76 2.98 10.65
N VAL A 237 16.97 2.45 10.67
CA VAL A 237 17.27 1.03 10.50
C VAL A 237 18.07 0.59 11.73
N HIS A 238 17.55 -0.41 12.45
CA HIS A 238 18.18 -0.94 13.65
C HIS A 238 17.90 -2.43 13.80
N ALA A 239 18.91 -3.21 14.20
CA ALA A 239 18.81 -4.65 14.44
C ALA A 239 18.12 -5.45 13.31
N GLY A 240 18.33 -5.04 12.05
CA GLY A 240 17.72 -5.71 10.88
C GLY A 240 16.29 -5.27 10.57
N PHE A 241 15.74 -4.29 11.28
CA PHE A 241 14.42 -3.73 11.03
C PHE A 241 14.51 -2.27 10.58
N ALA A 242 13.59 -1.85 9.75
CA ALA A 242 13.41 -0.46 9.38
C ALA A 242 12.01 0.03 9.76
N HIS A 243 11.91 1.31 10.07
CA HIS A 243 10.65 2.00 10.33
C HIS A 243 10.56 3.23 9.44
N GLY A 244 9.40 3.48 8.90
CA GLY A 244 9.19 4.62 8.04
C GLY A 244 7.73 5.04 7.89
N ARG A 245 7.55 6.14 7.16
CA ARG A 245 6.23 6.65 6.80
C ARG A 245 6.18 7.00 5.32
N VAL A 246 4.98 7.06 4.78
CA VAL A 246 4.69 7.66 3.48
C VAL A 246 3.50 8.60 3.60
N HIS A 247 3.60 9.78 3.00
CA HIS A 247 2.47 10.66 2.73
C HIS A 247 2.13 10.55 1.25
N LEU A 248 0.85 10.39 0.94
CA LEU A 248 0.33 10.28 -0.41
C LEU A 248 -0.42 11.57 -0.76
N PHE A 249 0.13 12.34 -1.69
CA PHE A 249 -0.45 13.61 -2.12
C PHE A 249 -0.96 13.51 -3.56
N ALA A 250 -2.11 14.12 -3.83
CA ALA A 250 -2.55 14.39 -5.19
C ALA A 250 -1.67 15.47 -5.86
N GLN A 251 -1.75 15.61 -7.18
CA GLN A 251 -0.95 16.60 -7.94
C GLN A 251 -1.23 18.05 -7.51
N ASP A 252 -2.41 18.36 -7.02
CA ASP A 252 -2.78 19.68 -6.52
C ASP A 252 -2.27 19.99 -5.09
N GLY A 253 -1.58 19.03 -4.46
CA GLY A 253 -1.08 19.14 -3.09
C GLY A 253 -2.03 18.67 -2.01
N THR A 254 -3.20 18.15 -2.37
CA THR A 254 -4.14 17.54 -1.40
C THR A 254 -3.55 16.28 -0.80
N LEU A 255 -3.52 16.19 0.53
CA LEU A 255 -3.13 14.98 1.24
C LEU A 255 -4.27 13.95 1.16
N LEU A 256 -4.03 12.85 0.44
CA LEU A 256 -4.99 11.77 0.27
C LEU A 256 -4.94 10.77 1.43
N ALA A 257 -3.73 10.40 1.84
CA ALA A 257 -3.52 9.47 2.96
C ALA A 257 -2.13 9.62 3.57
N THR A 258 -2.00 9.15 4.83
CA THR A 258 -0.71 8.89 5.48
C THR A 258 -0.61 7.44 5.85
N ALA A 259 0.58 6.85 5.71
CA ALA A 259 0.83 5.48 6.15
C ALA A 259 2.19 5.33 6.84
N SER A 260 2.33 4.26 7.62
CA SER A 260 3.56 3.91 8.31
C SER A 260 3.74 2.39 8.39
N GLN A 261 4.98 1.94 8.38
CA GLN A 261 5.32 0.51 8.40
C GLN A 261 6.56 0.25 9.24
N SER A 262 6.60 -0.96 9.80
CA SER A 262 7.79 -1.66 10.25
C SER A 262 8.09 -2.81 9.29
N LEU A 263 9.34 -3.03 8.97
CA LEU A 263 9.73 -4.07 8.01
C LEU A 263 11.07 -4.73 8.36
N ILE A 264 11.23 -5.98 7.94
CA ILE A 264 12.52 -6.69 7.99
C ILE A 264 13.34 -6.22 6.79
N VAL A 265 14.54 -5.70 7.04
CA VAL A 265 15.46 -5.26 5.99
C VAL A 265 16.07 -6.47 5.27
N ARG A 266 16.07 -6.42 3.95
CA ARG A 266 16.72 -7.39 3.07
C ARG A 266 17.78 -6.67 2.25
N ILE A 267 19.05 -7.06 2.45
CA ILE A 267 20.17 -6.59 1.61
C ILE A 267 20.46 -7.68 0.59
N HIS A 268 20.51 -7.28 -0.66
CA HIS A 268 20.77 -8.17 -1.78
C HIS A 268 22.21 -7.95 -2.28
N SER A 269 22.92 -9.02 -2.49
CA SER A 269 24.25 -9.03 -3.10
C SER A 269 24.23 -8.65 -4.58
#